data_6d961f2582cb7fe4c9e137722e0e0768
#
_entry.id   6d961f2582cb7fe4c9e137722e0e0768
#
_cell.length_a   1.000
_cell.length_b   1.000
_cell.length_c   1.000
_cell.angle_alpha   90.00
_cell.angle_beta   90.00
_cell.angle_gamma   90.00
#
_symmetry.space_group_name_H-M   'P 1'
#
loop_
_entity.id
_entity.type
_entity.pdbx_description
1 polymer ?
#
loop_
_entity_poly.entity_id
_entity_poly.type
_entity_poly.pdbx_seq_one_letter_code
_entity_poly.pdbx_strand_id
1 'polypeptide(L)'
;MSDQISPLAPARFPDMPAIAGLEAAIGRAGFYKHERPDLLLMRMPPGTKAAGVFTTNAVGSAPTDWCKQALSAARGGARGLLVNAGCANSFTGPAGDAACKRALESAAAQCGLEAREMLAASTGVIGVLLDDSKIANAMPSMQLAPVSWPQAAAAIMTTDTFPKGAGATCEIDGVTVNIAGIAKGSG
;
A
#
# COMPACT_ATOMS: atom_id res chain seq x y z
N MET A 1 4.80 12.20 -20.14
CA MET A 1 3.38 11.92 -19.82
C MET A 1 2.68 13.26 -19.81
N SER A 2 1.51 13.37 -20.40
CA SER A 2 0.76 14.64 -20.42
C SER A 2 0.35 14.97 -18.99
N ASP A 3 0.64 16.20 -18.53
CA ASP A 3 0.17 16.72 -17.22
C ASP A 3 -1.36 16.97 -17.22
N GLN A 4 -2.05 16.44 -18.21
CA GLN A 4 -3.48 16.66 -18.40
C GLN A 4 -4.27 15.70 -17.52
N ILE A 5 -4.96 16.27 -16.52
CA ILE A 5 -5.91 15.52 -15.68
C ILE A 5 -7.02 14.95 -16.58
N SER A 6 -7.38 13.67 -16.34
CA SER A 6 -8.48 13.02 -17.07
C SER A 6 -9.77 13.85 -16.96
N PRO A 7 -10.55 13.97 -18.06
CA PRO A 7 -11.85 14.64 -18.01
C PRO A 7 -12.88 13.90 -17.12
N LEU A 8 -12.58 12.63 -16.77
CA LEU A 8 -13.40 11.85 -15.84
C LEU A 8 -12.99 12.04 -14.37
N ALA A 9 -11.97 12.86 -14.09
CA ALA A 9 -11.58 13.13 -12.73
C ALA A 9 -12.69 13.91 -12.01
N PRO A 10 -13.04 13.56 -10.77
CA PRO A 10 -13.97 14.34 -9.97
C PRO A 10 -13.36 15.71 -9.67
N ALA A 11 -14.21 16.72 -9.44
CA ALA A 11 -13.77 18.09 -9.14
C ALA A 11 -12.90 18.16 -7.86
N ARG A 12 -13.11 17.25 -6.93
CA ARG A 12 -12.31 17.09 -5.68
C ARG A 12 -12.24 15.64 -5.26
N PHE A 13 -11.24 15.31 -4.47
CA PHE A 13 -11.19 14.03 -3.78
C PHE A 13 -12.37 13.90 -2.82
N PRO A 14 -13.08 12.75 -2.75
CA PRO A 14 -14.27 12.62 -1.92
C PRO A 14 -13.94 12.74 -0.42
N ASP A 15 -14.88 13.25 0.34
CA ASP A 15 -14.81 13.19 1.79
C ASP A 15 -15.00 11.72 2.24
N MET A 16 -14.05 11.21 3.02
CA MET A 16 -14.03 9.81 3.41
C MET A 16 -14.06 9.69 4.93
N PRO A 17 -14.79 8.71 5.46
CA PRO A 17 -14.89 8.52 6.89
C PRO A 17 -13.53 8.10 7.49
N ALA A 18 -13.29 8.53 8.73
CA ALA A 18 -12.18 8.02 9.51
C ALA A 18 -12.41 6.56 9.89
N ILE A 19 -11.38 5.75 9.80
CA ILE A 19 -11.39 4.36 10.27
C ILE A 19 -10.68 4.31 11.63
N ALA A 20 -11.39 3.91 12.64
CA ALA A 20 -10.88 3.89 14.01
C ALA A 20 -9.64 3.01 14.16
N GLY A 21 -8.58 3.56 14.73
CA GLY A 21 -7.33 2.86 14.99
C GLY A 21 -6.46 2.60 13.76
N LEU A 22 -6.88 3.02 12.57
CA LEU A 22 -6.06 2.97 11.36
C LEU A 22 -5.15 4.19 11.30
N GLU A 23 -3.84 3.95 11.17
CA GLU A 23 -2.82 4.97 10.99
C GLU A 23 -2.07 4.74 9.69
N ALA A 24 -1.56 5.82 9.11
CA ALA A 24 -0.71 5.76 7.95
C ALA A 24 0.46 6.75 8.05
N ALA A 25 1.55 6.40 7.38
CA ALA A 25 2.63 7.31 7.05
C ALA A 25 2.81 7.32 5.54
N ILE A 26 3.02 8.51 4.99
CA ILE A 26 3.29 8.71 3.58
C ILE A 26 4.72 9.22 3.46
N GLY A 27 5.51 8.61 2.60
CA GLY A 27 6.92 8.91 2.46
C GLY A 27 7.38 8.92 1.01
N ARG A 28 8.68 9.20 0.88
CA ARG A 28 9.40 9.20 -0.38
C ARG A 28 10.66 8.38 -0.25
N ALA A 29 10.74 7.27 -0.98
CA ALA A 29 11.94 6.45 -1.10
C ALA A 29 12.81 6.86 -2.30
N GLY A 30 12.28 7.64 -3.24
CA GLY A 30 13.01 8.09 -4.42
C GLY A 30 13.04 7.05 -5.54
N PHE A 31 11.96 6.33 -5.75
CA PHE A 31 11.77 5.50 -6.94
C PHE A 31 11.52 6.34 -8.20
N TYR A 32 11.03 7.57 -8.03
CA TYR A 32 10.83 8.54 -9.10
C TYR A 32 11.91 9.63 -9.09
N LYS A 33 12.28 10.13 -10.27
CA LYS A 33 13.25 11.24 -10.41
C LYS A 33 12.70 12.57 -9.90
N HIS A 34 11.39 12.79 -10.05
CA HIS A 34 10.70 14.00 -9.59
C HIS A 34 10.16 13.82 -8.16
N GLU A 35 9.96 14.92 -7.49
CA GLU A 35 9.49 14.92 -6.10
C GLU A 35 8.01 14.54 -6.02
N ARG A 36 7.73 13.35 -5.50
CA ARG A 36 6.39 12.86 -5.19
C ARG A 36 6.47 11.77 -4.12
N PRO A 37 5.41 11.57 -3.34
CA PRO A 37 5.33 10.40 -2.48
C PRO A 37 5.28 9.13 -3.32
N ASP A 38 5.97 8.10 -2.85
CA ASP A 38 6.05 6.78 -3.49
C ASP A 38 6.04 5.63 -2.47
N LEU A 39 5.83 5.96 -1.19
CA LEU A 39 5.61 5.00 -0.12
C LEU A 39 4.34 5.33 0.65
N LEU A 40 3.57 4.28 0.96
CA LEU A 40 2.49 4.29 1.94
C LEU A 40 2.73 3.14 2.93
N LEU A 41 2.81 3.47 4.20
CA LEU A 41 2.85 2.52 5.30
C LEU A 41 1.58 2.68 6.13
N MET A 42 0.86 1.59 6.33
CA MET A 42 -0.35 1.58 7.17
C MET A 42 -0.15 0.65 8.36
N ARG A 43 -0.61 1.07 9.52
CA ARG A 43 -0.71 0.27 10.74
C ARG A 43 -2.17 0.14 11.15
N MET A 44 -2.59 -1.08 11.39
CA MET A 44 -3.94 -1.46 11.77
C MET A 44 -3.98 -1.94 13.24
N PRO A 45 -5.11 -1.76 13.95
CA PRO A 45 -5.24 -2.18 15.34
C PRO A 45 -5.16 -3.71 15.49
N PRO A 46 -4.83 -4.20 16.69
CA PRO A 46 -4.90 -5.62 17.01
C PRO A 46 -6.29 -6.21 16.70
N GLY A 47 -6.33 -7.44 16.22
CA GLY A 47 -7.57 -8.11 15.86
C GLY A 47 -8.08 -7.82 14.44
N THR A 48 -7.41 -6.95 13.69
CA THR A 48 -7.75 -6.68 12.28
C THR A 48 -7.72 -7.97 11.47
N LYS A 49 -8.72 -8.14 10.63
CA LYS A 49 -8.81 -9.22 9.64
C LYS A 49 -8.61 -8.66 8.24
N ALA A 50 -7.81 -9.35 7.46
CA ALA A 50 -7.55 -9.02 6.07
C ALA A 50 -7.93 -10.20 5.17
N ALA A 51 -8.43 -9.87 4.00
CA ALA A 51 -8.67 -10.80 2.92
C ALA A 51 -8.17 -10.17 1.61
N GLY A 52 -7.82 -10.99 0.63
CA GLY A 52 -7.34 -10.52 -0.65
C GLY A 52 -7.74 -11.44 -1.79
N VAL A 53 -7.91 -10.83 -2.96
CA VAL A 53 -7.98 -11.55 -4.24
C VAL A 53 -6.70 -11.30 -5.00
N PHE A 54 -6.19 -12.33 -5.65
CA PHE A 54 -4.90 -12.30 -6.31
C PHE A 54 -5.04 -12.79 -7.75
N THR A 55 -4.12 -12.39 -8.60
CA THR A 55 -4.05 -12.87 -9.98
C THR A 55 -3.90 -14.40 -10.03
N THR A 56 -4.51 -15.01 -11.04
CA THR A 56 -4.34 -16.41 -11.41
C THR A 56 -3.18 -16.63 -12.39
N ASN A 57 -2.44 -15.57 -12.73
CA ASN A 57 -1.26 -15.67 -13.58
C ASN A 57 -0.26 -16.66 -12.97
N ALA A 58 0.31 -17.52 -13.81
CA ALA A 58 1.28 -18.52 -13.40
C ALA A 58 2.57 -17.91 -12.82
N VAL A 59 2.90 -16.69 -13.24
CA VAL A 59 4.03 -15.94 -12.69
C VAL A 59 3.50 -14.82 -11.81
N GLY A 60 3.62 -14.99 -10.51
CA GLY A 60 3.29 -13.98 -9.51
C GLY A 60 4.34 -12.87 -9.41
N SER A 61 4.18 -12.04 -8.40
CA SER A 61 5.21 -11.09 -7.97
C SER A 61 5.54 -11.34 -6.50
N ALA A 62 6.74 -10.99 -6.09
CA ALA A 62 7.19 -11.20 -4.71
C ALA A 62 6.18 -10.67 -3.67
N PRO A 63 5.60 -9.43 -3.79
CA PRO A 63 4.59 -8.97 -2.84
C PRO A 63 3.28 -9.76 -2.88
N THR A 64 2.82 -10.24 -4.04
CA THR A 64 1.60 -11.06 -4.09
C THR A 64 1.79 -12.42 -3.45
N ASP A 65 2.93 -13.05 -3.67
CA ASP A 65 3.23 -14.36 -3.11
C ASP A 65 3.49 -14.27 -1.60
N TRP A 66 4.13 -13.20 -1.14
CA TRP A 66 4.21 -12.89 0.30
C TRP A 66 2.83 -12.77 0.93
N CYS A 67 1.92 -11.98 0.35
CA CYS A 67 0.58 -11.78 0.89
C CYS A 67 -0.22 -13.08 0.97
N LYS A 68 -0.17 -13.93 -0.06
CA LYS A 68 -0.82 -15.24 -0.04
C LYS A 68 -0.33 -16.09 1.13
N GLN A 69 0.98 -16.13 1.36
CA GLN A 69 1.59 -16.89 2.45
C GLN A 69 1.24 -16.29 3.82
N ALA A 70 1.37 -14.98 3.99
CA ALA A 70 1.08 -14.28 5.25
C ALA A 70 -0.39 -14.46 5.66
N LEU A 71 -1.33 -14.24 4.75
CA LEU A 71 -2.77 -14.38 5.01
C LEU A 71 -3.14 -15.83 5.35
N SER A 72 -2.56 -16.81 4.67
CA SER A 72 -2.78 -18.23 4.95
C SER A 72 -2.25 -18.60 6.34
N ALA A 73 -1.01 -18.24 6.65
CA ALA A 73 -0.34 -18.58 7.91
C ALA A 73 -1.04 -17.94 9.12
N ALA A 74 -1.48 -16.66 8.99
CA ALA A 74 -2.12 -15.90 10.06
C ALA A 74 -3.66 -16.06 10.10
N ARG A 75 -4.24 -16.95 9.29
CA ARG A 75 -5.72 -17.08 9.14
C ARG A 75 -6.41 -15.74 8.96
N GLY A 76 -5.86 -14.93 8.05
CA GLY A 76 -6.33 -13.57 7.75
C GLY A 76 -5.93 -12.50 8.77
N GLY A 77 -5.13 -12.80 9.77
CA GLY A 77 -4.59 -11.77 10.67
C GLY A 77 -3.54 -10.93 9.94
N ALA A 78 -3.70 -9.60 9.94
CA ALA A 78 -2.68 -8.67 9.45
C ALA A 78 -2.79 -7.34 10.19
N ARG A 79 -1.66 -6.69 10.42
CA ARG A 79 -1.59 -5.44 11.19
C ARG A 79 -0.82 -4.33 10.49
N GLY A 80 -0.17 -4.63 9.38
CA GLY A 80 0.54 -3.65 8.59
C GLY A 80 0.39 -3.87 7.10
N LEU A 81 0.53 -2.79 6.34
CA LEU A 81 0.60 -2.80 4.89
C LEU A 81 1.67 -1.82 4.43
N LEU A 82 2.62 -2.31 3.65
CA LEU A 82 3.57 -1.47 2.92
C LEU A 82 3.21 -1.44 1.45
N VAL A 83 3.08 -0.25 0.88
CA VAL A 83 2.91 -0.05 -0.57
C VAL A 83 4.06 0.79 -1.09
N ASN A 84 4.70 0.36 -2.17
CA ASN A 84 5.64 1.20 -2.93
C ASN A 84 5.16 1.41 -4.36
N ALA A 85 5.36 2.61 -4.88
CA ALA A 85 5.13 2.96 -6.27
C ALA A 85 6.47 3.23 -6.99
N GLY A 86 6.58 2.81 -8.26
CA GLY A 86 7.76 2.99 -9.11
C GLY A 86 8.47 1.70 -9.49
N CYS A 87 8.39 0.65 -8.66
CA CYS A 87 8.92 -0.68 -8.94
C CYS A 87 7.88 -1.73 -8.56
N ALA A 88 7.50 -2.61 -9.48
CA ALA A 88 6.50 -3.67 -9.25
C ALA A 88 7.08 -4.90 -8.52
N ASN A 89 8.39 -5.04 -8.49
CA ASN A 89 9.09 -6.22 -7.96
C ASN A 89 8.49 -7.52 -8.49
N SER A 90 8.26 -7.57 -9.80
CA SER A 90 7.67 -8.68 -10.53
C SER A 90 8.66 -9.19 -11.56
N PHE A 91 8.71 -10.50 -11.79
CA PHE A 91 9.70 -11.20 -12.62
C PHE A 91 11.14 -11.02 -12.11
N THR A 92 11.32 -10.97 -10.80
CA THR A 92 12.61 -10.71 -10.15
C THR A 92 13.16 -11.94 -9.41
N GLY A 93 12.40 -13.05 -9.42
CA GLY A 93 12.81 -14.33 -8.85
C GLY A 93 13.20 -14.25 -7.36
N PRO A 94 14.04 -15.17 -6.86
CA PRO A 94 14.41 -15.23 -5.45
C PRO A 94 15.06 -13.96 -4.90
N ALA A 95 15.73 -13.18 -5.74
CA ALA A 95 16.29 -11.88 -5.33
C ALA A 95 15.19 -10.86 -5.01
N GLY A 96 14.08 -10.88 -5.78
CA GLY A 96 12.91 -10.05 -5.52
C GLY A 96 12.17 -10.46 -4.25
N ASP A 97 12.09 -11.76 -3.97
CA ASP A 97 11.49 -12.28 -2.74
C ASP A 97 12.30 -11.83 -1.51
N ALA A 98 13.63 -11.94 -1.58
CA ALA A 98 14.51 -11.48 -0.52
C ALA A 98 14.41 -9.95 -0.31
N ALA A 99 14.35 -9.15 -1.37
CA ALA A 99 14.18 -7.71 -1.28
C ALA A 99 12.81 -7.33 -0.68
N CYS A 100 11.73 -8.01 -1.07
CA CYS A 100 10.41 -7.83 -0.49
C CYS A 100 10.42 -8.09 1.02
N LYS A 101 11.04 -9.20 1.44
CA LYS A 101 11.18 -9.57 2.85
C LYS A 101 11.92 -8.49 3.65
N ARG A 102 13.09 -8.02 3.19
CA ARG A 102 13.87 -6.97 3.89
C ARG A 102 13.11 -5.64 3.96
N ALA A 103 12.40 -5.27 2.90
CA ALA A 103 11.54 -4.08 2.91
C ALA A 103 10.45 -4.18 3.99
N LEU A 104 9.82 -5.35 4.11
CA LEU A 104 8.79 -5.60 5.12
C LEU A 104 9.36 -5.68 6.54
N GLU A 105 10.55 -6.23 6.74
CA GLU A 105 11.24 -6.22 8.02
C GLU A 105 11.49 -4.77 8.50
N SER A 106 11.95 -3.91 7.61
CA SER A 106 12.16 -2.48 7.92
C SER A 106 10.84 -1.76 8.25
N ALA A 107 9.78 -2.01 7.47
CA ALA A 107 8.46 -1.42 7.68
C ALA A 107 7.80 -1.94 8.97
N ALA A 108 7.95 -3.22 9.27
CA ALA A 108 7.45 -3.84 10.50
C ALA A 108 8.10 -3.23 11.74
N ALA A 109 9.42 -3.04 11.72
CA ALA A 109 10.16 -2.40 12.81
C ALA A 109 9.62 -0.97 13.08
N GLN A 110 9.33 -0.19 12.02
CA GLN A 110 8.73 1.15 12.14
C GLN A 110 7.34 1.12 12.78
N CYS A 111 6.58 0.04 12.57
CA CYS A 111 5.24 -0.14 13.13
C CYS A 111 5.25 -0.79 14.53
N GLY A 112 6.37 -1.29 15.03
CA GLY A 112 6.43 -2.14 16.22
C GLY A 112 5.76 -3.50 16.00
N LEU A 113 5.91 -4.07 14.79
CA LEU A 113 5.30 -5.34 14.33
C LEU A 113 6.39 -6.34 13.92
N GLU A 114 5.99 -7.58 13.67
CA GLU A 114 6.81 -8.56 12.98
C GLU A 114 6.49 -8.58 11.49
N ALA A 115 7.47 -8.92 10.63
CA ALA A 115 7.27 -8.95 9.19
C ALA A 115 6.11 -9.87 8.76
N ARG A 116 5.85 -10.95 9.49
CA ARG A 116 4.72 -11.86 9.22
C ARG A 116 3.33 -11.23 9.43
N GLU A 117 3.25 -10.10 10.14
CA GLU A 117 2.01 -9.33 10.34
C GLU A 117 1.80 -8.29 9.23
N MET A 118 2.77 -8.17 8.32
CA MET A 118 2.76 -7.18 7.24
C MET A 118 2.26 -7.78 5.93
N LEU A 119 1.48 -6.99 5.21
CA LEU A 119 1.15 -7.20 3.81
C LEU A 119 1.98 -6.27 2.94
N ALA A 120 2.17 -6.64 1.67
CA ALA A 120 2.94 -5.89 0.69
C ALA A 120 2.14 -5.63 -0.58
N ALA A 121 2.32 -4.45 -1.16
CA ALA A 121 1.90 -4.16 -2.52
C ALA A 121 2.97 -3.32 -3.22
N SER A 122 3.40 -3.76 -4.40
CA SER A 122 4.37 -3.03 -5.22
C SER A 122 3.78 -2.75 -6.59
N THR A 123 4.02 -1.56 -7.09
CA THR A 123 3.50 -1.15 -8.39
C THR A 123 4.51 -0.29 -9.15
N GLY A 124 4.53 -0.39 -10.48
CA GLY A 124 5.44 0.36 -11.36
C GLY A 124 6.13 -0.51 -12.37
N VAL A 125 7.43 -0.30 -12.57
CA VAL A 125 8.21 -1.01 -13.60
C VAL A 125 8.33 -2.49 -13.25
N ILE A 126 8.09 -3.35 -14.24
CA ILE A 126 8.20 -4.81 -14.17
C ILE A 126 9.61 -5.23 -14.62
N GLY A 127 10.16 -6.30 -14.04
CA GLY A 127 11.47 -6.87 -14.41
C GLY A 127 12.68 -6.13 -13.80
N VAL A 128 12.41 -5.15 -12.94
CA VAL A 128 13.45 -4.43 -12.18
C VAL A 128 13.41 -4.91 -10.74
N LEU A 129 14.58 -5.26 -10.20
CA LEU A 129 14.72 -5.65 -8.80
C LEU A 129 14.39 -4.46 -7.88
N LEU A 130 13.62 -4.72 -6.85
CA LEU A 130 13.30 -3.72 -5.83
C LEU A 130 14.58 -3.34 -5.06
N ASP A 131 14.89 -2.06 -5.05
CA ASP A 131 15.92 -1.51 -4.18
C ASP A 131 15.34 -1.28 -2.78
N ASP A 132 15.36 -2.32 -1.96
CA ASP A 132 14.83 -2.31 -0.59
C ASP A 132 15.59 -1.36 0.34
N SER A 133 16.84 -0.99 0.00
CA SER A 133 17.62 -0.02 0.77
C SER A 133 16.97 1.37 0.74
N LYS A 134 16.35 1.77 -0.36
CA LYS A 134 15.59 3.01 -0.46
C LYS A 134 14.42 3.04 0.52
N ILE A 135 13.71 1.91 0.65
CA ILE A 135 12.62 1.77 1.61
C ILE A 135 13.15 1.87 3.04
N ALA A 136 14.18 1.09 3.35
CA ALA A 136 14.80 1.09 4.68
C ALA A 136 15.28 2.49 5.10
N ASN A 137 15.92 3.22 4.18
CA ASN A 137 16.40 4.58 4.42
C ASN A 137 15.26 5.60 4.63
N ALA A 138 14.09 5.37 4.06
CA ALA A 138 12.93 6.25 4.23
C ALA A 138 12.18 6.00 5.55
N MET A 139 12.24 4.79 6.12
CA MET A 139 11.44 4.39 7.30
C MET A 139 11.60 5.34 8.50
N PRO A 140 12.80 5.80 8.91
CA PRO A 140 12.92 6.67 10.07
C PRO A 140 12.15 8.00 9.96
N SER A 141 11.88 8.47 8.76
CA SER A 141 11.11 9.69 8.51
C SER A 141 9.59 9.47 8.44
N MET A 142 9.14 8.22 8.36
CA MET A 142 7.73 7.88 8.20
C MET A 142 7.02 7.86 9.55
N GLN A 143 6.36 8.97 9.89
CA GLN A 143 5.61 9.10 11.14
C GLN A 143 4.16 8.67 10.92
N LEU A 144 3.72 7.67 11.69
CA LEU A 144 2.35 7.20 11.69
C LEU A 144 1.41 8.22 12.33
N ALA A 145 0.32 8.53 11.65
CA ALA A 145 -0.73 9.45 12.07
C ALA A 145 -2.08 8.97 11.54
N PRO A 146 -3.21 9.52 12.01
CA PRO A 146 -4.51 9.24 11.40
C PRO A 146 -4.48 9.41 9.88
N VAL A 147 -5.12 8.51 9.14
CA VAL A 147 -4.99 8.43 7.67
C VAL A 147 -5.49 9.70 6.99
N SER A 148 -4.64 10.29 6.17
CA SER A 148 -5.03 11.25 5.13
C SER A 148 -5.30 10.48 3.83
N TRP A 149 -6.56 10.21 3.53
CA TRP A 149 -6.95 9.43 2.36
C TRP A 149 -6.47 10.02 1.03
N PRO A 150 -6.54 11.36 0.79
CA PRO A 150 -6.01 11.96 -0.42
C PRO A 150 -4.51 11.70 -0.60
N GLN A 151 -3.73 11.81 0.49
CA GLN A 151 -2.29 11.58 0.44
C GLN A 151 -1.97 10.08 0.27
N ALA A 152 -2.71 9.19 0.94
CA ALA A 152 -2.56 7.76 0.78
C ALA A 152 -2.84 7.31 -0.65
N ALA A 153 -3.93 7.81 -1.26
CA ALA A 153 -4.27 7.54 -2.65
C ALA A 153 -3.22 8.09 -3.63
N ALA A 154 -2.66 9.28 -3.36
CA ALA A 154 -1.61 9.87 -4.20
C ALA A 154 -0.29 9.06 -4.14
N ALA A 155 0.06 8.50 -2.98
CA ALA A 155 1.31 7.76 -2.79
C ALA A 155 1.35 6.45 -3.58
N ILE A 156 0.20 5.83 -3.87
CA ILE A 156 0.11 4.57 -4.60
C ILE A 156 -0.04 4.75 -6.12
N MET A 157 -0.19 5.97 -6.62
CA MET A 157 -0.33 6.26 -8.06
C MET A 157 0.93 5.90 -8.84
N THR A 158 0.75 5.55 -10.11
CA THR A 158 1.83 5.37 -11.10
C THR A 158 1.59 6.24 -12.33
N THR A 159 0.78 5.76 -13.27
CA THR A 159 0.37 6.47 -14.48
C THR A 159 -0.97 7.20 -14.32
N ASP A 160 -1.55 7.11 -13.16
CA ASP A 160 -2.79 7.81 -12.81
C ASP A 160 -2.65 9.32 -12.99
N THR A 161 -3.69 9.98 -13.47
CA THR A 161 -3.75 11.43 -13.61
C THR A 161 -4.40 12.13 -12.43
N PHE A 162 -5.02 11.36 -11.52
CA PHE A 162 -5.63 11.84 -10.27
C PHE A 162 -5.73 10.72 -9.23
N PRO A 163 -5.73 11.05 -7.92
CA PRO A 163 -5.94 10.09 -6.85
C PRO A 163 -7.41 9.63 -6.81
N LYS A 164 -7.62 8.34 -6.52
CA LYS A 164 -8.94 7.71 -6.52
C LYS A 164 -9.27 7.18 -5.14
N GLY A 165 -10.45 7.54 -4.64
CA GLY A 165 -10.97 7.05 -3.37
C GLY A 165 -12.49 7.10 -3.35
N ALA A 166 -13.08 6.29 -2.47
CA ALA A 166 -14.51 6.31 -2.16
C ALA A 166 -14.74 5.91 -0.72
N GLY A 167 -15.74 6.48 -0.10
CA GLY A 167 -16.13 6.14 1.27
C GLY A 167 -17.63 6.06 1.41
N ALA A 168 -18.07 5.30 2.41
CA ALA A 168 -19.46 5.19 2.80
C ALA A 168 -19.56 4.94 4.30
N THR A 169 -20.70 5.30 4.86
CA THR A 169 -21.08 4.94 6.24
C THR A 169 -22.45 4.29 6.19
N CYS A 170 -22.61 3.19 6.89
CA CYS A 170 -23.91 2.52 7.03
C CYS A 170 -24.12 2.08 8.48
N GLU A 171 -25.32 1.67 8.80
CA GLU A 171 -25.67 1.13 10.10
C GLU A 171 -26.02 -0.36 9.95
N ILE A 172 -25.40 -1.21 10.78
CA ILE A 172 -25.67 -2.66 10.81
C ILE A 172 -25.95 -3.03 12.25
N ASP A 173 -27.14 -3.54 12.53
CA ASP A 173 -27.59 -3.94 13.88
C ASP A 173 -27.39 -2.82 14.94
N GLY A 174 -27.65 -1.56 14.56
CA GLY A 174 -27.45 -0.39 15.43
C GLY A 174 -26.02 0.05 15.62
N VAL A 175 -25.07 -0.53 14.89
CA VAL A 175 -23.65 -0.17 14.92
C VAL A 175 -23.26 0.59 13.64
N THR A 176 -22.68 1.76 13.80
CA THR A 176 -22.14 2.53 12.66
C THR A 176 -20.92 1.85 12.08
N VAL A 177 -20.94 1.53 10.79
CA VAL A 177 -19.87 0.94 10.02
C VAL A 177 -19.35 1.93 9.00
N ASN A 178 -18.08 2.27 9.10
CA ASN A 178 -17.38 3.13 8.16
C ASN A 178 -16.60 2.29 7.14
N ILE A 179 -16.73 2.63 5.86
CA ILE A 179 -16.05 1.98 4.75
C ILE A 179 -15.23 3.05 4.02
N ALA A 180 -13.96 2.76 3.79
CA ALA A 180 -13.08 3.62 3.02
C ALA A 180 -12.25 2.77 2.05
N GLY A 181 -12.08 3.23 0.83
CA GLY A 181 -11.30 2.54 -0.19
C GLY A 181 -10.51 3.51 -1.05
N ILE A 182 -9.29 3.13 -1.39
CA ILE A 182 -8.45 3.83 -2.37
C ILE A 182 -8.06 2.86 -3.47
N ALA A 183 -7.89 3.38 -4.67
CA ALA A 183 -7.52 2.59 -5.83
C ALA A 183 -6.50 3.32 -6.69
N LYS A 184 -5.77 2.55 -7.50
CA LYS A 184 -4.89 3.09 -8.53
C LYS A 184 -5.12 2.38 -9.86
N GLY A 185 -4.74 3.04 -10.93
CA GLY A 185 -4.82 2.54 -12.29
C GLY A 185 -5.46 3.55 -13.24
N SER A 186 -5.06 3.51 -14.49
CA SER A 186 -5.54 4.38 -15.57
C SER A 186 -5.81 3.61 -16.86
N GLY A 187 -5.97 2.29 -16.76
CA GLY A 187 -6.27 1.41 -17.88
C GLY A 187 -7.77 1.20 -18.09
#